data_1880d07cf8fc2d7189510b5473f2d80f
#
_entry.id   1880d07cf8fc2d7189510b5473f2d80f
#
_cell.length_a   1.000
_cell.length_b   1.000
_cell.length_c   1.000
_cell.angle_alpha   90.00
_cell.angle_beta   90.00
_cell.angle_gamma   90.00
#
_symmetry.space_group_name_H-M   'P 1'
#
loop_
_entity.id
_entity.type
_entity.pdbx_description
1 polymer ?
#
loop_
_entity_poly.entity_id
_entity_poly.type
_entity_poly.pdbx_seq_one_letter_code
_entity_poly.pdbx_strand_id
1 'polypeptide(L)'
;MEDLRTQQIEALEVAVPYCAKISNALNNLMEELNGHRQPDTDEYMKSTLNGLNWIVEVYNGTKDLINKDSVVINKEEVNKSVLALNAANNANDDAARVEALKGLKSFVDTFSAQ
;
A
#
# COMPACT_ATOMS: atom_id res chain seq x y z
N MET A 1 16.49 -12.01 -24.41
CA MET A 1 16.43 -11.90 -22.94
C MET A 1 16.16 -10.44 -22.58
N GLU A 2 15.12 -10.18 -21.78
CA GLU A 2 14.87 -8.84 -21.30
C GLU A 2 15.86 -8.50 -20.19
N ASP A 3 16.33 -7.24 -20.17
CA ASP A 3 17.15 -6.80 -19.08
C ASP A 3 16.30 -6.46 -17.85
N LEU A 4 16.95 -6.29 -16.70
CA LEU A 4 16.26 -6.01 -15.43
C LEU A 4 15.42 -4.72 -15.52
N ARG A 5 15.95 -3.71 -16.18
CA ARG A 5 15.26 -2.41 -16.32
C ARG A 5 13.95 -2.54 -17.08
N THR A 6 13.94 -3.31 -18.18
CA THR A 6 12.73 -3.58 -18.94
C THR A 6 11.69 -4.29 -18.08
N GLN A 7 12.11 -5.29 -17.30
CA GLN A 7 11.23 -6.01 -16.39
C GLN A 7 10.66 -5.08 -15.31
N GLN A 8 11.47 -4.17 -14.77
CA GLN A 8 11.02 -3.18 -13.79
C GLN A 8 9.97 -2.24 -14.37
N ILE A 9 10.18 -1.74 -15.58
CA ILE A 9 9.23 -0.86 -16.26
C ILE A 9 7.90 -1.57 -16.51
N GLU A 10 7.94 -2.81 -16.98
CA GLU A 10 6.75 -3.61 -17.21
C GLU A 10 5.97 -3.84 -15.91
N ALA A 11 6.67 -4.12 -14.81
CA ALA A 11 6.03 -4.29 -13.52
C ALA A 11 5.33 -3.00 -13.06
N LEU A 12 5.96 -1.84 -13.26
CA LEU A 12 5.36 -0.54 -12.93
C LEU A 12 4.15 -0.25 -13.80
N GLU A 13 4.17 -0.58 -15.08
CA GLU A 13 3.04 -0.39 -15.99
C GLU A 13 1.78 -1.13 -15.53
N VAL A 14 1.95 -2.26 -14.87
CA VAL A 14 0.84 -3.03 -14.28
C VAL A 14 0.46 -2.49 -12.91
N ALA A 15 1.46 -2.21 -12.06
CA ALA A 15 1.24 -1.83 -10.67
C ALA A 15 0.63 -0.43 -10.51
N VAL A 16 1.07 0.55 -11.31
CA VAL A 16 0.61 1.94 -11.18
C VAL A 16 -0.91 2.06 -11.36
N PRO A 17 -1.53 1.50 -12.43
CA PRO A 17 -2.99 1.52 -12.54
C PRO A 17 -3.71 0.77 -11.42
N TYR A 18 -3.10 -0.31 -10.93
CA TYR A 18 -3.68 -1.08 -9.82
C TYR A 18 -3.72 -0.28 -8.52
N CYS A 19 -2.75 0.62 -8.33
CA CYS A 19 -2.70 1.49 -7.15
C CYS A 19 -3.97 2.31 -6.97
N ALA A 20 -4.62 2.73 -8.05
CA ALA A 20 -5.87 3.49 -7.96
C ALA A 20 -6.96 2.67 -7.27
N LYS A 21 -7.05 1.39 -7.57
CA LYS A 21 -8.02 0.48 -6.93
C LYS A 21 -7.70 0.30 -5.44
N ILE A 22 -6.44 0.12 -5.10
CA ILE A 22 -6.01 -0.06 -3.71
C ILE A 22 -6.21 1.22 -2.92
N SER A 23 -5.90 2.38 -3.48
CA SER A 23 -6.13 3.68 -2.83
C SER A 23 -7.61 3.88 -2.50
N ASN A 24 -8.51 3.59 -3.45
CA ASN A 24 -9.95 3.67 -3.23
C ASN A 24 -10.42 2.69 -2.16
N ALA A 25 -9.89 1.45 -2.17
CA ALA A 25 -10.21 0.46 -1.16
C ALA A 25 -9.76 0.91 0.23
N LEU A 26 -8.59 1.52 0.34
CA LEU A 26 -8.08 2.05 1.61
C LEU A 26 -8.98 3.18 2.14
N ASN A 27 -9.44 4.07 1.27
CA ASN A 27 -10.40 5.11 1.65
C ASN A 27 -11.69 4.52 2.19
N ASN A 28 -12.25 3.53 1.50
CA ASN A 28 -13.48 2.87 1.92
C ASN A 28 -13.30 2.16 3.26
N LEU A 29 -12.16 1.49 3.44
CA LEU A 29 -11.84 0.82 4.71
C LEU A 29 -11.74 1.81 5.87
N MET A 30 -11.07 2.95 5.66
CA MET A 30 -10.96 3.97 6.69
C MET A 30 -12.32 4.52 7.10
N GLU A 31 -13.22 4.71 6.14
CA GLU A 31 -14.59 5.13 6.44
C GLU A 31 -15.35 4.07 7.22
N GLU A 32 -15.27 2.79 6.80
CA GLU A 32 -15.93 1.68 7.49
C GLU A 32 -15.41 1.51 8.91
N LEU A 33 -14.09 1.62 9.10
CA LEU A 33 -13.47 1.51 10.43
C LEU A 33 -13.77 2.70 11.34
N ASN A 34 -14.21 3.81 10.76
CA ASN A 34 -14.56 5.02 11.51
C ASN A 34 -16.04 5.03 11.92
N GLY A 35 -16.53 3.93 12.47
CA GLY A 35 -17.88 3.81 12.99
C GLY A 35 -18.92 3.32 11.97
N HIS A 36 -18.48 2.86 10.79
CA HIS A 36 -19.39 2.39 9.73
C HIS A 36 -19.07 0.95 9.31
N ARG A 37 -18.67 0.09 10.25
CA ARG A 37 -18.34 -1.30 9.95
C ARG A 37 -19.49 -2.01 9.27
N GLN A 38 -19.12 -2.78 8.23
CA GLN A 38 -20.01 -3.67 7.49
C GLN A 38 -19.74 -5.12 7.89
N PRO A 39 -20.66 -6.05 7.62
CA PRO A 39 -20.43 -7.47 7.94
C PRO A 39 -19.15 -8.06 7.30
N ASP A 40 -18.72 -7.51 6.16
CA ASP A 40 -17.57 -7.99 5.41
C ASP A 40 -16.31 -7.09 5.54
N THR A 41 -16.31 -6.13 6.46
CA THR A 41 -15.18 -5.18 6.60
C THR A 41 -13.85 -5.92 6.80
N ASP A 42 -13.79 -6.92 7.66
CA ASP A 42 -12.56 -7.66 7.93
C ASP A 42 -12.07 -8.43 6.70
N GLU A 43 -12.97 -9.05 5.95
CA GLU A 43 -12.62 -9.75 4.71
C GLU A 43 -12.16 -8.78 3.63
N TYR A 44 -12.83 -7.64 3.52
CA TYR A 44 -12.46 -6.59 2.58
C TYR A 44 -11.05 -6.06 2.90
N MET A 45 -10.76 -5.83 4.18
CA MET A 45 -9.43 -5.40 4.61
C MET A 45 -8.37 -6.44 4.25
N LYS A 46 -8.63 -7.72 4.49
CA LYS A 46 -7.73 -8.81 4.16
C LYS A 46 -7.41 -8.84 2.67
N SER A 47 -8.43 -8.74 1.82
CA SER A 47 -8.26 -8.72 0.36
C SER A 47 -7.46 -7.50 -0.09
N THR A 48 -7.75 -6.34 0.48
CA THR A 48 -7.04 -5.09 0.15
C THR A 48 -5.57 -5.19 0.55
N LEU A 49 -5.28 -5.73 1.73
CA LEU A 49 -3.90 -5.89 2.20
C LEU A 49 -3.12 -6.91 1.36
N ASN A 50 -3.77 -7.95 0.83
CA ASN A 50 -3.12 -8.86 -0.11
C ASN A 50 -2.68 -8.12 -1.38
N GLY A 51 -3.54 -7.26 -1.93
CA GLY A 51 -3.19 -6.44 -3.08
C GLY A 51 -2.09 -5.43 -2.75
N LEU A 52 -2.15 -4.82 -1.57
CA LEU A 52 -1.11 -3.89 -1.11
C LEU A 52 0.24 -4.59 -0.94
N ASN A 53 0.27 -5.82 -0.43
CA ASN A 53 1.50 -6.60 -0.32
C ASN A 53 2.16 -6.81 -1.68
N TRP A 54 1.36 -7.06 -2.71
CA TRP A 54 1.88 -7.17 -4.07
C TRP A 54 2.51 -5.86 -4.54
N ILE A 55 1.88 -4.71 -4.27
CA ILE A 55 2.44 -3.39 -4.59
C ILE A 55 3.77 -3.18 -3.86
N VAL A 56 3.86 -3.58 -2.59
CA VAL A 56 5.11 -3.49 -1.81
C VAL A 56 6.20 -4.36 -2.45
N GLU A 57 5.86 -5.56 -2.90
CA GLU A 57 6.81 -6.43 -3.60
C GLU A 57 7.30 -5.80 -4.89
N VAL A 58 6.43 -5.18 -5.68
CA VAL A 58 6.82 -4.46 -6.90
C VAL A 58 7.72 -3.28 -6.54
N TYR A 59 7.38 -2.53 -5.48
CA TYR A 59 8.24 -1.44 -5.00
C TYR A 59 9.64 -1.94 -4.65
N ASN A 60 9.74 -3.04 -3.89
CA ASN A 60 11.04 -3.60 -3.52
C ASN A 60 11.87 -4.01 -4.73
N GLY A 61 11.23 -4.49 -5.80
CA GLY A 61 11.88 -4.87 -7.04
C GLY A 61 12.22 -3.70 -7.96
N THR A 62 11.63 -2.53 -7.73
CA THR A 62 11.77 -1.35 -8.62
C THR A 62 12.30 -0.10 -7.91
N LYS A 63 12.59 -0.18 -6.61
CA LYS A 63 12.95 1.00 -5.80
C LYS A 63 14.17 1.76 -6.34
N ASP A 64 15.13 1.06 -6.92
CA ASP A 64 16.32 1.69 -7.47
C ASP A 64 15.98 2.54 -8.70
N LEU A 65 14.99 2.11 -9.48
CA LEU A 65 14.50 2.87 -10.62
C LEU A 65 13.66 4.07 -10.16
N ILE A 66 12.78 3.88 -9.18
CA ILE A 66 11.89 4.92 -8.64
C ILE A 66 12.72 6.01 -7.94
N ASN A 67 13.70 5.62 -7.14
CA ASN A 67 14.50 6.54 -6.33
C ASN A 67 15.83 6.93 -7.00
N LYS A 68 15.89 6.84 -8.31
CA LYS A 68 17.13 7.03 -9.09
C LYS A 68 17.81 8.38 -8.82
N ASP A 69 17.04 9.47 -8.87
CA ASP A 69 17.59 10.82 -8.75
C ASP A 69 17.41 11.40 -7.34
N SER A 70 16.38 10.97 -6.64
CA SER A 70 16.11 11.40 -5.27
C SER A 70 15.21 10.37 -4.61
N VAL A 71 15.21 10.33 -3.27
CA VAL A 71 14.32 9.43 -2.51
C VAL A 71 12.90 9.96 -2.61
N VAL A 72 12.08 9.30 -3.42
CA VAL A 72 10.66 9.61 -3.61
C VAL A 72 9.82 8.84 -2.60
N ILE A 73 10.15 7.57 -2.39
CA ILE A 73 9.47 6.68 -1.43
C ILE A 73 10.52 6.17 -0.44
N ASN A 74 10.26 6.39 0.83
CA ASN A 74 11.14 5.95 1.91
C ASN A 74 10.67 4.60 2.44
N LYS A 75 11.49 3.56 2.27
CA LYS A 75 11.20 2.21 2.73
C LYS A 75 10.92 2.14 4.23
N GLU A 76 11.64 2.93 5.03
CA GLU A 76 11.45 2.95 6.48
C GLU A 76 10.06 3.46 6.87
N GLU A 77 9.55 4.46 6.16
CA GLU A 77 8.19 4.97 6.38
C GLU A 77 7.13 3.94 6.03
N VAL A 78 7.33 3.21 4.94
CA VAL A 78 6.43 2.12 4.54
C VAL A 78 6.42 1.03 5.60
N ASN A 79 7.60 0.59 6.06
CA ASN A 79 7.72 -0.44 7.09
C ASN A 79 7.09 0.01 8.40
N LYS A 80 7.25 1.28 8.78
CA LYS A 80 6.63 1.86 9.97
C LYS A 80 5.11 1.75 9.92
N SER A 81 4.51 2.06 8.77
CA SER A 81 3.06 1.95 8.58
C SER A 81 2.59 0.50 8.65
N VAL A 82 3.33 -0.44 8.07
CA VAL A 82 3.02 -1.87 8.13
C VAL A 82 3.07 -2.37 9.57
N LEU A 83 4.10 -1.99 10.33
CA LEU A 83 4.23 -2.37 11.73
C LEU A 83 3.12 -1.77 12.59
N ALA A 84 2.75 -0.52 12.32
CA ALA A 84 1.64 0.14 13.01
C ALA A 84 0.31 -0.58 12.76
N LEU A 85 0.08 -1.04 11.53
CA LEU A 85 -1.13 -1.80 11.21
C LEU A 85 -1.14 -3.16 11.92
N ASN A 86 -0.01 -3.85 11.97
CA ASN A 86 0.10 -5.12 12.68
C ASN A 86 -0.19 -4.93 14.18
N ALA A 87 0.35 -3.88 14.80
CA ALA A 87 0.09 -3.56 16.20
C ALA A 87 -1.39 -3.25 16.43
N ALA A 88 -2.01 -2.48 15.53
CA ALA A 88 -3.43 -2.14 15.60
C ALA A 88 -4.30 -3.39 15.48
N ASN A 89 -3.96 -4.34 14.61
CA ASN A 89 -4.66 -5.59 14.45
C ASN A 89 -4.56 -6.46 15.72
N ASN A 90 -3.38 -6.52 16.34
CA ASN A 90 -3.16 -7.26 17.57
C ASN A 90 -3.95 -6.65 18.74
N ALA A 91 -4.07 -5.33 18.78
CA ALA A 91 -4.84 -4.61 19.80
C ALA A 91 -6.34 -4.54 19.48
N ASN A 92 -6.75 -4.97 18.29
CA ASN A 92 -8.12 -4.85 17.78
C ASN A 92 -8.66 -3.40 17.90
N ASP A 93 -7.84 -2.44 17.47
CA ASP A 93 -8.09 -1.01 17.61
C ASP A 93 -8.34 -0.37 16.23
N ASP A 94 -9.61 -0.07 15.92
CA ASP A 94 -9.98 0.50 14.62
C ASP A 94 -9.42 1.90 14.42
N ALA A 95 -9.32 2.73 15.46
CA ALA A 95 -8.74 4.07 15.34
C ALA A 95 -7.26 3.98 14.95
N ALA A 96 -6.52 3.06 15.55
CA ALA A 96 -5.13 2.81 15.21
C ALA A 96 -4.98 2.23 13.80
N ARG A 97 -5.91 1.36 13.38
CA ARG A 97 -5.95 0.85 12.00
C ARG A 97 -6.11 1.98 11.00
N VAL A 98 -7.00 2.94 11.25
CA VAL A 98 -7.22 4.09 10.36
C VAL A 98 -5.91 4.89 10.21
N GLU A 99 -5.22 5.17 11.29
CA GLU A 99 -3.95 5.91 11.24
C GLU A 99 -2.88 5.16 10.42
N ALA A 100 -2.78 3.85 10.61
CA ALA A 100 -1.83 3.03 9.83
C ALA A 100 -2.19 3.01 8.34
N LEU A 101 -3.49 2.90 8.02
CA LEU A 101 -3.96 2.91 6.64
C LEU A 101 -3.72 4.25 5.95
N LYS A 102 -3.77 5.37 6.66
CA LYS A 102 -3.39 6.68 6.11
C LYS A 102 -1.95 6.69 5.60
N GLY A 103 -1.02 6.12 6.37
CA GLY A 103 0.38 6.01 5.97
C GLY A 103 0.55 5.12 4.75
N LEU A 104 -0.14 4.00 4.71
CA LEU A 104 -0.09 3.07 3.57
C LEU A 104 -0.72 3.69 2.32
N LYS A 105 -1.81 4.45 2.46
CA LYS A 105 -2.42 5.17 1.35
C LYS A 105 -1.46 6.21 0.78
N SER A 106 -0.75 6.94 1.62
CA SER A 106 0.27 7.89 1.20
C SER A 106 1.35 7.22 0.35
N PHE A 107 1.81 6.05 0.76
CA PHE A 107 2.75 5.25 -0.02
C PHE A 107 2.16 4.89 -1.40
N VAL A 108 0.94 4.35 -1.41
CA VAL A 108 0.27 3.94 -2.65
C VAL A 108 0.09 5.12 -3.61
N ASP A 109 -0.35 6.27 -3.10
CA ASP A 109 -0.57 7.46 -3.91
C ASP A 109 0.75 8.01 -4.49
N THR A 110 1.82 7.98 -3.69
CA THR A 110 3.16 8.39 -4.16
C THR A 110 3.68 7.42 -5.22
N PHE A 111 3.49 6.12 -4.99
CA PHE A 111 3.88 5.10 -5.96
C PHE A 111 3.13 5.25 -7.28
N SER A 112 1.83 5.54 -7.24
CA SER A 112 1.02 5.69 -8.44
C SER A 112 1.37 6.93 -9.25
N ALA A 113 2.04 7.91 -8.65
CA ALA A 113 2.49 9.12 -9.32
C ALA A 113 3.79 8.91 -10.13
N GLN A 114 4.39 7.71 -10.04
CA GLN A 114 5.59 7.38 -10.82
C GLN A 114 5.20 6.98 -12.26
#